data_363bcd25be19f9cb0dbcd146096ba1b8
#
_entry.id   363bcd25be19f9cb0dbcd146096ba1b8
#
_cell.length_a   1.000
_cell.length_b   1.000
_cell.length_c   1.000
_cell.angle_alpha   90.00
_cell.angle_beta   90.00
_cell.angle_gamma   90.00
#
_symmetry.space_group_name_H-M   'P 1'
#
loop_
_entity.id
_entity.type
_entity.pdbx_description
1 polymer ?
#
loop_
_entity_poly.entity_id
_entity_poly.type
_entity_poly.pdbx_seq_one_letter_code
_entity_poly.pdbx_strand_id
1 'polypeptide(L)'
;SLPYLTWAPVIKLPAEKELILSLKNLAKKSDSVIIATDFDREGELIGSDALNKVREVAPDLPVARAQYSSFTKAEITQAFDNLVSLDQNLADAGESRQHIDLIWGAVLTRYLTLAKFGGFGNVRSAGRVQTPTLALVVERERERMAFVPEDYWQIRGMGAAQGAAEDDRFKIAHKTARFTDKDAAETAYGHVDGVATATVAAVTKRSRKQQPP
;
A
#
# COMPACT_ATOMS: atom_id res chain seq x y z
N SER A 1 -22.34 0.63 -26.10
CA SER A 1 -22.87 1.55 -25.08
C SER A 1 -22.95 0.83 -23.73
N LEU A 2 -22.57 1.51 -22.67
CA LEU A 2 -22.58 1.00 -21.29
C LEU A 2 -23.93 0.46 -20.79
N PRO A 3 -25.10 0.98 -21.26
CA PRO A 3 -26.42 0.50 -20.79
C PRO A 3 -26.75 -0.95 -21.16
N TYR A 4 -25.99 -1.57 -22.05
CA TYR A 4 -26.23 -2.95 -22.49
C TYR A 4 -25.24 -3.96 -21.90
N LEU A 5 -24.39 -3.54 -20.95
CA LEU A 5 -23.53 -4.46 -20.21
C LEU A 5 -24.37 -5.19 -19.15
N THR A 6 -24.61 -6.46 -19.38
CA THR A 6 -25.17 -7.36 -18.36
C THR A 6 -24.01 -8.05 -17.64
N TRP A 7 -23.98 -7.87 -16.33
CA TRP A 7 -23.00 -8.53 -15.46
C TRP A 7 -23.50 -9.89 -15.04
N ALA A 8 -23.27 -10.89 -15.88
CA ALA A 8 -23.49 -12.28 -15.50
C ALA A 8 -22.12 -12.93 -15.29
N PRO A 9 -21.88 -13.59 -14.16
CA PRO A 9 -20.65 -14.33 -13.94
C PRO A 9 -20.55 -15.46 -14.96
N VAL A 10 -19.49 -15.45 -15.78
CA VAL A 10 -19.22 -16.48 -16.77
C VAL A 10 -18.13 -17.39 -16.25
N ILE A 11 -18.50 -18.61 -15.87
CA ILE A 11 -17.54 -19.64 -15.48
C ILE A 11 -16.92 -20.23 -16.74
N LYS A 12 -15.67 -19.91 -17.01
CA LYS A 12 -14.97 -20.29 -18.25
C LYS A 12 -14.13 -21.56 -18.11
N LEU A 13 -13.57 -21.80 -16.93
CA LEU A 13 -12.66 -22.91 -16.69
C LEU A 13 -13.39 -24.13 -16.11
N PRO A 14 -13.12 -25.37 -16.62
CA PRO A 14 -13.71 -26.59 -16.09
C PRO A 14 -13.48 -26.78 -14.57
N ALA A 15 -12.26 -26.46 -14.09
CA ALA A 15 -11.91 -26.54 -12.67
C ALA A 15 -12.79 -25.65 -11.78
N GLU A 16 -13.17 -24.45 -12.22
CA GLU A 16 -14.09 -23.59 -11.50
C GLU A 16 -15.48 -24.22 -11.34
N LYS A 17 -15.96 -24.91 -12.34
CA LYS A 17 -17.24 -25.64 -12.28
C LYS A 17 -17.20 -26.77 -11.26
N GLU A 18 -16.10 -27.51 -11.21
CA GLU A 18 -15.90 -28.60 -10.25
C GLU A 18 -15.85 -28.08 -8.81
N LEU A 19 -15.15 -26.95 -8.57
CA LEU A 19 -15.09 -26.30 -7.26
C LEU A 19 -16.49 -25.86 -6.81
N ILE A 20 -17.28 -25.21 -7.67
CA ILE A 20 -18.65 -24.79 -7.36
C ILE A 20 -19.55 -26.00 -7.07
N LEU A 21 -19.44 -27.06 -7.87
CA LEU A 21 -20.20 -28.29 -7.64
C LEU A 21 -19.83 -28.94 -6.30
N SER A 22 -18.55 -28.99 -5.97
CA SER A 22 -18.07 -29.51 -4.69
C SER A 22 -18.61 -28.68 -3.52
N LEU A 23 -18.53 -27.34 -3.61
CA LEU A 23 -19.09 -26.43 -2.61
C LEU A 23 -20.59 -26.68 -2.40
N LYS A 24 -21.38 -26.77 -3.48
CA LYS A 24 -22.81 -27.05 -3.42
C LYS A 24 -23.12 -28.42 -2.82
N ASN A 25 -22.35 -29.45 -3.15
CA ASN A 25 -22.53 -30.79 -2.61
C ASN A 25 -22.19 -30.87 -1.13
N LEU A 26 -21.16 -30.14 -0.67
CA LEU A 26 -20.81 -30.02 0.74
C LEU A 26 -21.90 -29.27 1.51
N ALA A 27 -22.36 -28.14 0.97
CA ALA A 27 -23.42 -27.35 1.59
C ALA A 27 -24.70 -28.15 1.89
N LYS A 28 -25.11 -29.06 0.99
CA LYS A 28 -26.28 -29.95 1.20
C LYS A 28 -26.11 -30.95 2.34
N LYS A 29 -24.87 -31.17 2.80
CA LYS A 29 -24.54 -32.18 3.83
C LYS A 29 -24.06 -31.53 5.14
N SER A 30 -24.02 -30.19 5.18
CA SER A 30 -23.49 -29.41 6.31
C SER A 30 -24.63 -28.80 7.11
N ASP A 31 -24.43 -28.64 8.40
CA ASP A 31 -25.39 -28.01 9.32
C ASP A 31 -25.20 -26.50 9.37
N SER A 32 -24.02 -25.99 8.96
CA SER A 32 -23.69 -24.57 8.91
C SER A 32 -22.53 -24.30 7.99
N VAL A 33 -22.32 -23.01 7.63
CA VAL A 33 -21.16 -22.51 6.86
C VAL A 33 -20.48 -21.41 7.63
N ILE A 34 -19.17 -21.49 7.75
CA ILE A 34 -18.34 -20.41 8.28
C ILE A 34 -17.49 -19.87 7.14
N ILE A 35 -17.65 -18.57 6.84
CA ILE A 35 -16.82 -17.86 5.88
C ILE A 35 -15.56 -17.38 6.60
N ALA A 36 -14.40 -17.80 6.11
CA ALA A 36 -13.09 -17.53 6.72
C ALA A 36 -12.08 -17.03 5.67
N THR A 37 -12.48 -16.05 4.89
CA THR A 37 -11.65 -15.30 3.96
C THR A 37 -10.95 -14.12 4.67
N ASP A 38 -9.97 -13.48 4.04
CA ASP A 38 -9.30 -12.31 4.59
C ASP A 38 -10.30 -11.20 4.95
N PHE A 39 -10.02 -10.46 6.03
CA PHE A 39 -10.91 -9.39 6.46
C PHE A 39 -10.59 -8.09 5.70
N ASP A 40 -10.97 -8.08 4.41
CA ASP A 40 -10.94 -6.91 3.55
C ASP A 40 -12.11 -6.94 2.55
N ARG A 41 -12.19 -5.93 1.68
CA ARG A 41 -13.27 -5.82 0.68
C ARG A 41 -13.31 -6.99 -0.31
N GLU A 42 -12.16 -7.51 -0.69
CA GLU A 42 -12.03 -8.62 -1.63
C GLU A 42 -12.40 -9.94 -0.97
N GLY A 43 -11.95 -10.16 0.25
CA GLY A 43 -12.31 -11.33 1.04
C GLY A 43 -13.80 -11.37 1.38
N GLU A 44 -14.45 -10.25 1.70
CA GLU A 44 -15.90 -10.19 1.91
C GLU A 44 -16.67 -10.44 0.61
N LEU A 45 -16.21 -9.93 -0.54
CA LEU A 45 -16.82 -10.23 -1.83
C LEU A 45 -16.71 -11.72 -2.17
N ILE A 46 -15.53 -12.33 -2.00
CA ILE A 46 -15.33 -13.78 -2.21
C ILE A 46 -16.28 -14.59 -1.30
N GLY A 47 -16.39 -14.18 -0.03
CA GLY A 47 -17.29 -14.81 0.93
C GLY A 47 -18.77 -14.70 0.51
N SER A 48 -19.19 -13.51 0.06
CA SER A 48 -20.54 -13.25 -0.44
C SER A 48 -20.85 -14.08 -1.69
N ASP A 49 -19.92 -14.14 -2.66
CA ASP A 49 -20.08 -14.92 -3.88
C ASP A 49 -20.19 -16.43 -3.58
N ALA A 50 -19.38 -16.95 -2.68
CA ALA A 50 -19.44 -18.33 -2.22
C ALA A 50 -20.77 -18.61 -1.54
N LEU A 51 -21.24 -17.72 -0.66
CA LEU A 51 -22.51 -17.82 0.02
C LEU A 51 -23.69 -17.83 -0.96
N ASN A 52 -23.65 -16.98 -2.00
CA ASN A 52 -24.68 -16.98 -3.03
C ASN A 52 -24.78 -18.34 -3.73
N LYS A 53 -23.65 -19.02 -3.98
CA LYS A 53 -23.63 -20.37 -4.56
C LYS A 53 -24.14 -21.44 -3.60
N VAL A 54 -23.86 -21.29 -2.31
CA VAL A 54 -24.41 -22.18 -1.25
C VAL A 54 -25.93 -22.03 -1.18
N ARG A 55 -26.45 -20.81 -1.17
CA ARG A 55 -27.88 -20.53 -1.06
C ARG A 55 -28.71 -21.02 -2.25
N GLU A 56 -28.11 -21.23 -3.42
CA GLU A 56 -28.77 -21.84 -4.57
C GLU A 56 -29.27 -23.29 -4.28
N VAL A 57 -28.66 -23.99 -3.30
CA VAL A 57 -28.94 -25.40 -2.97
C VAL A 57 -29.33 -25.64 -1.52
N ALA A 58 -29.02 -24.71 -0.64
CA ALA A 58 -29.30 -24.75 0.79
C ALA A 58 -29.64 -23.32 1.30
N PRO A 59 -30.85 -22.80 1.00
CA PRO A 59 -31.19 -21.39 1.26
C PRO A 59 -31.22 -21.03 2.75
N ASP A 60 -31.61 -21.97 3.61
CA ASP A 60 -31.80 -21.75 5.04
C ASP A 60 -30.59 -22.16 5.88
N LEU A 61 -29.47 -22.52 5.25
CA LEU A 61 -28.26 -22.96 5.96
C LEU A 61 -27.69 -21.81 6.81
N PRO A 62 -27.49 -22.01 8.13
CA PRO A 62 -26.90 -21.01 9.00
C PRO A 62 -25.51 -20.61 8.50
N VAL A 63 -25.21 -19.30 8.48
CA VAL A 63 -23.95 -18.74 8.00
C VAL A 63 -23.35 -17.82 9.04
N ALA A 64 -22.07 -17.95 9.27
CA ALA A 64 -21.29 -17.08 10.13
C ALA A 64 -19.97 -16.66 9.46
N ARG A 65 -19.32 -15.63 9.98
CA ARG A 65 -18.09 -15.04 9.47
C ARG A 65 -17.03 -15.04 10.56
N ALA A 66 -15.86 -15.64 10.29
CA ALA A 66 -14.66 -15.50 11.11
C ALA A 66 -13.80 -14.38 10.53
N GLN A 67 -13.60 -13.29 11.27
CA GLN A 67 -12.83 -12.10 10.85
C GLN A 67 -11.44 -12.13 11.45
N TYR A 68 -10.41 -12.20 10.62
CA TYR A 68 -9.01 -12.12 11.02
C TYR A 68 -8.19 -11.34 9.98
N SER A 69 -7.16 -10.64 10.44
CA SER A 69 -6.26 -9.85 9.59
C SER A 69 -4.85 -10.46 9.53
N SER A 70 -4.54 -11.40 10.42
CA SER A 70 -3.27 -12.13 10.42
C SER A 70 -3.48 -13.61 10.66
N PHE A 71 -2.54 -14.44 10.19
CA PHE A 71 -2.56 -15.89 10.33
C PHE A 71 -1.89 -16.37 11.64
N THR A 72 -1.91 -15.57 12.70
CA THR A 72 -1.44 -16.03 14.01
C THR A 72 -2.47 -16.95 14.66
N LYS A 73 -2.00 -17.99 15.36
CA LYS A 73 -2.88 -18.93 16.07
C LYS A 73 -3.87 -18.23 17.01
N ALA A 74 -3.39 -17.19 17.72
CA ALA A 74 -4.21 -16.45 18.66
C ALA A 74 -5.37 -15.74 17.97
N GLU A 75 -5.09 -15.01 16.88
CA GLU A 75 -6.09 -14.25 16.14
C GLU A 75 -7.11 -15.16 15.43
N ILE A 76 -6.65 -16.24 14.81
CA ILE A 76 -7.53 -17.22 14.19
C ILE A 76 -8.45 -17.85 15.25
N THR A 77 -7.91 -18.29 16.40
CA THR A 77 -8.74 -18.87 17.47
C THR A 77 -9.77 -17.86 17.94
N GLN A 78 -9.37 -16.62 18.21
CA GLN A 78 -10.29 -15.56 18.61
C GLN A 78 -11.36 -15.28 17.57
N ALA A 79 -11.03 -15.30 16.28
CA ALA A 79 -11.99 -15.09 15.19
C ALA A 79 -13.04 -16.19 15.11
N PHE A 80 -12.66 -17.45 15.34
CA PHE A 80 -13.59 -18.57 15.36
C PHE A 80 -14.41 -18.65 16.66
N ASP A 81 -13.88 -18.15 17.77
CA ASP A 81 -14.61 -18.05 19.05
C ASP A 81 -15.63 -16.88 19.03
N ASN A 82 -15.44 -15.88 18.18
CA ASN A 82 -16.27 -14.68 18.06
C ASN A 82 -16.79 -14.48 16.64
N LEU A 83 -17.59 -15.41 16.17
CA LEU A 83 -18.19 -15.34 14.85
C LEU A 83 -19.19 -14.17 14.74
N VAL A 84 -19.17 -13.51 13.61
CA VAL A 84 -20.03 -12.37 13.27
C VAL A 84 -20.85 -12.62 12.01
N SER A 85 -21.64 -11.65 11.57
CA SER A 85 -22.32 -11.68 10.28
C SER A 85 -21.39 -11.20 9.17
N LEU A 86 -21.64 -11.65 7.94
CA LEU A 86 -20.98 -11.12 6.74
C LEU A 86 -21.32 -9.63 6.59
N ASP A 87 -20.34 -8.82 6.28
CA ASP A 87 -20.52 -7.39 5.99
C ASP A 87 -20.85 -7.19 4.51
N GLN A 88 -22.15 -7.12 4.21
CA GLN A 88 -22.62 -6.94 2.84
C GLN A 88 -22.17 -5.61 2.25
N ASN A 89 -22.08 -4.52 3.05
CA ASN A 89 -21.61 -3.23 2.55
C ASN A 89 -20.15 -3.29 2.11
N LEU A 90 -19.33 -4.03 2.85
CA LEU A 90 -17.93 -4.25 2.50
C LEU A 90 -17.80 -5.13 1.24
N ALA A 91 -18.64 -6.14 1.09
CA ALA A 91 -18.72 -6.97 -0.12
C ALA A 91 -19.15 -6.14 -1.34
N ASP A 92 -20.18 -5.30 -1.21
CA ASP A 92 -20.67 -4.41 -2.27
C ASP A 92 -19.61 -3.37 -2.69
N ALA A 93 -18.80 -2.89 -1.73
CA ALA A 93 -17.65 -2.03 -2.03
C ALA A 93 -16.56 -2.78 -2.82
N GLY A 94 -16.35 -4.06 -2.55
CA GLY A 94 -15.49 -4.96 -3.32
C GLY A 94 -15.99 -5.15 -4.76
N GLU A 95 -17.27 -5.45 -4.92
CA GLU A 95 -17.94 -5.62 -6.22
C GLU A 95 -17.88 -4.33 -7.06
N SER A 96 -18.21 -3.20 -6.46
CA SER A 96 -18.12 -1.90 -7.12
C SER A 96 -16.72 -1.60 -7.64
N ARG A 97 -15.70 -1.92 -6.84
CA ARG A 97 -14.30 -1.80 -7.27
C ARG A 97 -13.99 -2.71 -8.45
N GLN A 98 -14.43 -3.97 -8.42
CA GLN A 98 -14.21 -4.92 -9.50
C GLN A 98 -14.86 -4.44 -10.81
N HIS A 99 -16.09 -3.93 -10.74
CA HIS A 99 -16.79 -3.34 -11.89
C HIS A 99 -16.05 -2.13 -12.47
N ILE A 100 -15.60 -1.20 -11.62
CA ILE A 100 -14.83 -0.03 -12.06
C ILE A 100 -13.52 -0.47 -12.72
N ASP A 101 -12.78 -1.40 -12.12
CA ASP A 101 -11.50 -1.88 -12.67
C ASP A 101 -11.70 -2.54 -14.04
N LEU A 102 -12.76 -3.31 -14.21
CA LEU A 102 -13.06 -3.99 -15.46
C LEU A 102 -13.50 -3.01 -16.56
N ILE A 103 -14.44 -2.10 -16.25
CA ILE A 103 -14.92 -1.10 -17.22
C ILE A 103 -13.78 -0.16 -17.63
N TRP A 104 -13.08 0.40 -16.64
CA TRP A 104 -11.98 1.33 -16.87
C TRP A 104 -10.85 0.69 -17.67
N GLY A 105 -10.40 -0.50 -17.24
CA GLY A 105 -9.34 -1.23 -17.91
C GLY A 105 -9.71 -1.60 -19.35
N ALA A 106 -10.90 -2.13 -19.59
CA ALA A 106 -11.35 -2.52 -20.91
C ALA A 106 -11.52 -1.33 -21.87
N VAL A 107 -12.18 -0.26 -21.41
CA VAL A 107 -12.46 0.93 -22.23
C VAL A 107 -11.17 1.68 -22.56
N LEU A 108 -10.34 1.98 -21.57
CA LEU A 108 -9.11 2.74 -21.80
C LEU A 108 -8.07 1.94 -22.59
N THR A 109 -7.89 0.67 -22.27
CA THR A 109 -6.98 -0.19 -23.02
C THR A 109 -7.39 -0.26 -24.48
N ARG A 110 -8.68 -0.46 -24.75
CA ARG A 110 -9.19 -0.49 -26.13
C ARG A 110 -9.03 0.85 -26.83
N TYR A 111 -9.37 1.96 -26.16
CA TYR A 111 -9.23 3.30 -26.70
C TYR A 111 -7.78 3.62 -27.05
N LEU A 112 -6.85 3.40 -26.13
CA LEU A 112 -5.42 3.67 -26.37
C LEU A 112 -4.85 2.80 -27.50
N THR A 113 -5.21 1.52 -27.51
CA THR A 113 -4.73 0.59 -28.53
C THR A 113 -5.21 0.96 -29.94
N LEU A 114 -6.49 1.31 -30.08
CA LEU A 114 -7.08 1.60 -31.39
C LEU A 114 -6.82 3.03 -31.87
N ALA A 115 -7.01 4.04 -30.98
CA ALA A 115 -6.98 5.44 -31.38
C ALA A 115 -5.58 5.99 -31.60
N LYS A 116 -4.59 5.53 -30.83
CA LYS A 116 -3.25 6.13 -30.84
C LYS A 116 -2.16 5.24 -31.43
N PHE A 117 -2.32 3.93 -31.42
CA PHE A 117 -1.27 2.98 -31.77
C PHE A 117 -1.62 2.04 -32.95
N GLY A 118 -2.70 2.33 -33.67
CA GLY A 118 -2.99 1.68 -34.96
C GLY A 118 -3.45 0.23 -34.92
N GLY A 119 -3.88 -0.28 -33.75
CA GLY A 119 -4.57 -1.57 -33.67
C GLY A 119 -3.69 -2.80 -33.39
N PHE A 120 -4.01 -3.91 -34.04
CA PHE A 120 -3.50 -5.24 -33.73
C PHE A 120 -1.97 -5.35 -33.60
N GLY A 121 -1.49 -5.94 -32.50
CA GLY A 121 -0.09 -6.23 -32.24
C GLY A 121 0.58 -5.33 -31.17
N ASN A 122 0.04 -4.15 -30.89
CA ASN A 122 0.58 -3.19 -29.92
C ASN A 122 -0.45 -2.84 -28.83
N VAL A 123 -0.88 -3.82 -28.05
CA VAL A 123 -1.81 -3.59 -26.93
C VAL A 123 -1.17 -2.64 -25.92
N ARG A 124 -1.84 -1.53 -25.63
CA ARG A 124 -1.47 -0.55 -24.62
C ARG A 124 -2.47 -0.62 -23.47
N SER A 125 -2.10 -1.41 -22.47
CA SER A 125 -2.96 -1.55 -21.30
C SER A 125 -2.95 -0.28 -20.44
N ALA A 126 -4.12 0.05 -19.89
CA ALA A 126 -4.30 1.07 -18.90
C ALA A 126 -5.11 0.50 -17.74
N GLY A 127 -4.79 0.88 -16.53
CA GLY A 127 -5.47 0.39 -15.34
C GLY A 127 -5.42 1.40 -14.21
N ARG A 128 -6.32 1.22 -13.27
CA ARG A 128 -6.47 2.12 -12.11
C ARG A 128 -5.23 2.19 -11.22
N VAL A 129 -4.46 1.12 -11.12
CA VAL A 129 -3.20 1.08 -10.37
C VAL A 129 -2.01 1.33 -11.30
N GLN A 130 -1.97 0.66 -12.43
CA GLN A 130 -0.85 0.69 -13.38
C GLN A 130 -0.57 2.11 -13.90
N THR A 131 -1.60 2.85 -14.29
CA THR A 131 -1.43 4.19 -14.88
C THR A 131 -0.92 5.22 -13.87
N PRO A 132 -1.49 5.36 -12.66
CA PRO A 132 -0.94 6.26 -11.64
C PRO A 132 0.48 5.88 -11.19
N THR A 133 0.77 4.59 -11.06
CA THR A 133 2.13 4.13 -10.71
C THR A 133 3.14 4.55 -11.78
N LEU A 134 2.80 4.40 -13.05
CA LEU A 134 3.64 4.85 -14.15
C LEU A 134 3.81 6.39 -14.11
N ALA A 135 2.75 7.14 -13.82
CA ALA A 135 2.81 8.59 -13.70
C ALA A 135 3.81 9.04 -12.63
N LEU A 136 3.80 8.41 -11.45
CA LEU A 136 4.75 8.70 -10.37
C LEU A 136 6.21 8.46 -10.80
N VAL A 137 6.46 7.38 -11.52
CA VAL A 137 7.80 7.07 -12.05
C VAL A 137 8.23 8.12 -13.08
N VAL A 138 7.34 8.51 -13.98
CA VAL A 138 7.61 9.52 -15.01
C VAL A 138 7.84 10.91 -14.40
N GLU A 139 7.06 11.30 -13.39
CA GLU A 139 7.25 12.55 -12.67
C GLU A 139 8.61 12.58 -11.98
N ARG A 140 8.96 11.50 -11.30
CA ARG A 140 10.28 11.38 -10.65
C ARG A 140 11.43 11.46 -11.64
N GLU A 141 11.30 10.84 -12.81
CA GLU A 141 12.32 10.90 -13.86
C GLU A 141 12.43 12.32 -14.45
N ARG A 142 11.32 13.02 -14.63
CA ARG A 142 11.32 14.43 -15.05
C ARG A 142 12.01 15.33 -14.02
N GLU A 143 11.75 15.15 -12.74
CA GLU A 143 12.48 15.87 -11.68
C GLU A 143 13.98 15.59 -11.74
N ARG A 144 14.37 14.32 -11.94
CA ARG A 144 15.78 13.93 -12.10
C ARG A 144 16.42 14.59 -13.31
N MET A 145 15.73 14.64 -14.43
CA MET A 145 16.23 15.27 -15.65
C MET A 145 16.31 16.80 -15.55
N ALA A 146 15.41 17.40 -14.77
CA ALA A 146 15.40 18.85 -14.53
C ALA A 146 16.33 19.27 -13.38
N PHE A 147 16.92 18.31 -12.67
CA PHE A 147 17.80 18.61 -11.55
C PHE A 147 19.07 19.29 -12.02
N VAL A 148 19.29 20.49 -11.52
CA VAL A 148 20.54 21.26 -11.70
C VAL A 148 21.33 21.12 -10.40
N PRO A 149 22.55 20.55 -10.45
CA PRO A 149 23.42 20.50 -9.28
C PRO A 149 23.81 21.91 -8.82
N GLU A 150 23.70 22.16 -7.53
CA GLU A 150 24.14 23.39 -6.89
C GLU A 150 25.17 23.03 -5.83
N ASP A 151 26.24 23.82 -5.80
CA ASP A 151 27.27 23.69 -4.78
C ASP A 151 26.74 24.20 -3.44
N TYR A 152 27.11 23.52 -2.38
CA TYR A 152 26.80 23.93 -1.03
C TYR A 152 27.97 23.64 -0.08
N TRP A 153 28.07 24.43 0.97
CA TRP A 153 29.11 24.28 1.98
C TRP A 153 28.50 23.88 3.31
N GLN A 154 29.23 23.07 4.05
CA GLN A 154 28.82 22.63 5.40
C GLN A 154 29.98 22.80 6.37
N ILE A 155 29.73 23.42 7.50
CA ILE A 155 30.71 23.55 8.58
C ILE A 155 30.46 22.43 9.57
N ARG A 156 31.46 21.60 9.75
CA ARG A 156 31.44 20.47 10.67
C ARG A 156 32.73 20.49 11.51
N GLY A 157 32.60 20.05 12.76
CA GLY A 157 33.73 19.92 13.67
C GLY A 157 33.61 18.65 14.51
N MET A 158 34.65 18.43 15.27
CA MET A 158 34.67 17.38 16.32
C MET A 158 34.93 18.09 17.65
N GLY A 159 34.16 17.70 18.66
CA GLY A 159 34.32 18.18 20.02
C GLY A 159 34.43 17.03 21.01
N ALA A 160 34.99 17.32 22.17
CA ALA A 160 35.02 16.43 23.32
C ALA A 160 34.66 17.19 24.58
N ALA A 161 34.05 16.56 25.55
CA ALA A 161 33.86 17.17 26.85
C ALA A 161 35.23 17.35 27.54
N GLN A 162 35.34 18.38 28.42
CA GLN A 162 36.57 18.61 29.15
C GLN A 162 36.93 17.41 30.04
N GLY A 163 38.10 16.84 29.84
CA GLY A 163 38.52 15.60 30.54
C GLY A 163 38.02 14.30 29.98
N ALA A 164 37.34 14.31 28.86
CA ALA A 164 36.87 13.10 28.17
C ALA A 164 38.03 12.32 27.50
N ALA A 165 37.87 10.99 27.40
CA ALA A 165 38.80 10.16 26.65
C ALA A 165 38.75 10.46 25.14
N GLU A 166 39.78 10.06 24.39
CA GLU A 166 39.88 10.33 22.97
C GLU A 166 38.73 9.73 22.14
N ASP A 167 38.17 8.61 22.61
CA ASP A 167 37.04 7.91 21.99
C ASP A 167 35.67 8.59 22.24
N ASP A 168 35.60 9.54 23.18
CA ASP A 168 34.34 10.23 23.56
C ASP A 168 34.08 11.49 22.74
N ARG A 169 34.67 11.56 21.53
CA ARG A 169 34.45 12.70 20.63
C ARG A 169 33.06 12.66 19.98
N PHE A 170 32.41 13.81 19.88
CA PHE A 170 31.15 13.97 19.21
C PHE A 170 31.24 14.93 18.01
N LYS A 171 30.36 14.71 17.04
CA LYS A 171 30.27 15.53 15.86
C LYS A 171 29.49 16.83 16.16
N ILE A 172 30.06 17.94 15.73
CA ILE A 172 29.44 19.26 15.81
C ILE A 172 29.08 19.68 14.38
N ALA A 173 27.91 20.26 14.20
CA ALA A 173 27.49 20.85 12.94
C ALA A 173 27.00 22.27 13.16
N HIS A 174 27.23 23.14 12.20
CA HIS A 174 26.71 24.50 12.25
C HIS A 174 25.17 24.48 12.22
N LYS A 175 24.53 25.49 12.84
CA LYS A 175 23.07 25.62 12.89
C LYS A 175 22.45 25.68 11.49
N THR A 176 23.11 26.39 10.57
CA THR A 176 22.79 26.36 9.13
C THR A 176 23.34 25.08 8.53
N ALA A 177 22.49 24.13 8.20
CA ALA A 177 22.90 22.82 7.73
C ALA A 177 23.61 22.85 6.36
N ARG A 178 23.26 23.82 5.50
CA ARG A 178 23.85 24.03 4.18
C ARG A 178 23.91 25.53 3.88
N PHE A 179 25.05 26.02 3.44
CA PHE A 179 25.23 27.35 2.89
C PHE A 179 25.22 27.22 1.36
N THR A 180 24.41 27.99 0.70
CA THR A 180 24.39 28.10 -0.78
C THR A 180 25.28 29.25 -1.28
N ASP A 181 25.68 30.14 -0.39
CA ASP A 181 26.60 31.21 -0.64
C ASP A 181 27.95 30.88 0.01
N LYS A 182 29.02 30.93 -0.80
CA LYS A 182 30.39 30.64 -0.40
C LYS A 182 30.92 31.66 0.62
N ASP A 183 30.68 32.93 0.37
CA ASP A 183 31.19 34.00 1.21
C ASP A 183 30.57 33.98 2.60
N ALA A 184 29.28 33.67 2.66
CA ALA A 184 28.57 33.44 3.92
C ALA A 184 29.12 32.21 4.68
N ALA A 185 29.48 31.15 3.96
CA ALA A 185 30.09 29.97 4.57
C ALA A 185 31.48 30.24 5.10
N GLU A 186 32.31 30.96 4.33
CA GLU A 186 33.68 31.36 4.74
C GLU A 186 33.65 32.31 5.93
N THR A 187 32.74 33.28 5.95
CA THR A 187 32.53 34.18 7.10
C THR A 187 32.14 33.39 8.36
N ALA A 188 31.18 32.47 8.24
CA ALA A 188 30.77 31.66 9.37
C ALA A 188 31.88 30.70 9.83
N TYR A 189 32.69 30.16 8.93
CA TYR A 189 33.86 29.34 9.24
C TYR A 189 34.93 30.14 9.97
N GLY A 190 35.24 31.37 9.52
CA GLY A 190 36.19 32.22 10.17
C GLY A 190 35.87 32.55 11.65
N HIS A 191 34.60 32.54 12.03
CA HIS A 191 34.20 32.71 13.45
C HIS A 191 34.50 31.51 14.33
N VAL A 192 34.67 30.31 13.78
CA VAL A 192 34.92 29.08 14.52
C VAL A 192 36.30 28.48 14.26
N ASP A 193 37.02 28.96 13.26
CA ASP A 193 38.34 28.47 12.95
C ASP A 193 39.33 28.86 14.04
N GLY A 194 40.14 27.91 14.52
CA GLY A 194 41.09 28.10 15.60
C GLY A 194 40.47 28.22 17.03
N VAL A 195 39.15 28.11 17.18
CA VAL A 195 38.50 28.15 18.49
C VAL A 195 38.71 26.81 19.21
N ALA A 196 39.45 26.86 20.34
CA ALA A 196 39.77 25.66 21.11
C ALA A 196 38.65 25.20 22.05
N THR A 197 37.76 26.09 22.47
CA THR A 197 36.73 25.82 23.47
C THR A 197 35.39 26.41 23.07
N ALA A 198 34.32 25.67 23.39
CA ALA A 198 32.93 26.13 23.22
C ALA A 198 32.11 25.81 24.45
N THR A 199 31.08 26.62 24.72
CA THR A 199 30.19 26.42 25.84
C THR A 199 28.84 25.90 25.36
N VAL A 200 28.34 24.85 26.01
CA VAL A 200 26.99 24.34 25.72
C VAL A 200 25.95 25.29 26.30
N ALA A 201 25.23 26.00 25.45
CA ALA A 201 24.20 26.95 25.83
C ALA A 201 22.89 26.30 26.26
N ALA A 202 22.52 25.19 25.64
CA ALA A 202 21.30 24.45 25.96
C ALA A 202 21.38 23.00 25.59
N VAL A 203 20.70 22.13 26.32
CA VAL A 203 20.56 20.70 26.03
C VAL A 203 19.08 20.39 25.86
N THR A 204 18.71 19.83 24.71
CA THR A 204 17.33 19.40 24.48
C THR A 204 17.31 17.89 24.24
N LYS A 205 16.61 17.16 25.14
CA LYS A 205 16.39 15.73 24.99
C LYS A 205 15.04 15.48 24.30
N ARG A 206 15.05 14.79 23.15
CA ARG A 206 13.82 14.37 22.47
C ARG A 206 13.71 12.86 22.49
N SER A 207 12.59 12.36 22.96
CA SER A 207 12.23 10.94 22.88
C SER A 207 11.32 10.73 21.68
N ARG A 208 11.65 9.80 20.79
CA ARG A 208 10.81 9.43 19.66
C ARG A 208 10.44 7.96 19.80
N LYS A 209 9.16 7.67 19.94
CA LYS A 209 8.68 6.29 19.79
C LYS A 209 8.72 5.94 18.31
N GLN A 210 9.50 4.93 17.96
CA GLN A 210 9.47 4.34 16.64
C GLN A 210 8.38 3.27 16.67
N GLN A 211 7.38 3.40 15.83
CA GLN A 211 6.43 2.31 15.61
C GLN A 211 7.14 1.22 14.81
N PRO A 212 6.86 -0.06 15.07
CA PRO A 212 7.34 -1.13 14.23
C PRO A 212 6.85 -0.93 12.78
N PRO A 213 7.64 -1.40 11.79
CA PRO A 213 7.28 -1.30 10.37
C PRO A 213 5.98 -2.02 10.06
#